data_a5a22826a1a8ea141606033f23235567
#
_entry.id   a5a22826a1a8ea141606033f23235567
#
_cell.length_a   1.000
_cell.length_b   1.000
_cell.length_c   1.000
_cell.angle_alpha   90.00
_cell.angle_beta   90.00
_cell.angle_gamma   90.00
#
_symmetry.space_group_name_H-M   'P 1'
#
loop_
_entity.id
_entity.type
_entity.pdbx_description
1 polymer ?
#
loop_
_entity_poly.entity_id
_entity_poly.type
_entity_poly.pdbx_seq_one_letter_code
_entity_poly.pdbx_strand_id
1 'polypeptide(L)'
;IASSVEAKSNGSIGFNATMRYVTNTKGELVVISRSGEIVISENGRERERHKVPYGAILTVKPDEAIKAGKILANWDPLTRPIITEYAGQVKFENVEEGLTVAKQVDDVTGLSTLVVIDPKRRGSAKVVRPQVKLIDANGQEVKIPGTDHSVTIGFQVGALIQVRDGQEV
;
A
#
# COMPACT_ATOMS: atom_id res chain seq x y z
N ILE A 1 20.05 2.11 -7.46
CA ILE A 1 18.91 1.29 -7.06
C ILE A 1 17.78 1.52 -8.07
N ALA A 2 17.30 0.44 -8.69
CA ALA A 2 16.21 0.51 -9.65
C ALA A 2 14.89 0.89 -8.95
N SER A 3 14.19 1.89 -9.47
CA SER A 3 12.89 2.34 -8.98
C SER A 3 11.79 2.21 -10.03
N SER A 4 12.11 1.59 -11.14
CA SER A 4 11.15 1.32 -12.23
C SER A 4 11.60 0.13 -13.05
N VAL A 5 10.65 -0.44 -13.80
CA VAL A 5 10.89 -1.53 -14.75
C VAL A 5 10.42 -1.08 -16.12
N GLU A 6 11.30 -1.21 -17.09
CA GLU A 6 11.03 -0.83 -18.48
C GLU A 6 11.07 -2.08 -19.38
N ALA A 7 10.12 -2.18 -20.30
CA ALA A 7 10.08 -3.27 -21.28
C ALA A 7 11.21 -3.13 -22.30
N LYS A 8 11.91 -4.20 -22.57
CA LYS A 8 12.95 -4.28 -23.62
C LYS A 8 12.44 -4.95 -24.88
N SER A 9 11.27 -5.56 -24.81
CA SER A 9 10.64 -6.30 -25.90
C SER A 9 9.22 -5.83 -26.15
N ASN A 10 8.72 -6.04 -27.35
CA ASN A 10 7.30 -5.91 -27.65
C ASN A 10 6.58 -7.18 -27.15
N GLY A 11 5.32 -7.07 -26.86
CA GLY A 11 4.53 -8.24 -26.48
C GLY A 11 3.29 -7.87 -25.69
N SER A 12 2.69 -8.87 -25.07
CA SER A 12 1.54 -8.69 -24.19
C SER A 12 1.92 -8.93 -22.73
N ILE A 13 1.22 -8.21 -21.85
CA ILE A 13 1.48 -8.25 -20.41
C ILE A 13 0.75 -9.43 -19.78
N GLY A 14 1.46 -10.17 -18.94
CA GLY A 14 0.89 -11.16 -18.04
C GLY A 14 1.45 -10.97 -16.65
N PHE A 15 0.74 -11.51 -15.67
CA PHE A 15 1.20 -11.53 -14.27
C PHE A 15 1.35 -12.97 -13.82
N ASN A 16 2.32 -13.23 -12.94
CA ASN A 16 2.50 -14.58 -12.41
C ASN A 16 1.35 -14.95 -11.44
N ALA A 17 1.28 -16.24 -11.05
CA ALA A 17 0.19 -16.76 -10.22
C ALA A 17 0.12 -16.12 -8.82
N THR A 18 1.24 -15.60 -8.31
CA THR A 18 1.32 -14.98 -6.98
C THR A 18 1.12 -13.47 -7.01
N MET A 19 0.96 -12.87 -8.19
CA MET A 19 0.71 -11.43 -8.30
C MET A 19 -0.66 -11.07 -7.72
N ARG A 20 -0.65 -10.13 -6.80
CA ARG A 20 -1.88 -9.55 -6.23
C ARG A 20 -1.75 -8.04 -6.28
N TYR A 21 -2.81 -7.38 -6.63
CA TYR A 21 -2.86 -5.92 -6.68
C TYR A 21 -4.25 -5.41 -6.33
N VAL A 22 -4.31 -4.15 -5.94
CA VAL A 22 -5.56 -3.44 -5.68
C VAL A 22 -5.57 -2.15 -6.49
N THR A 23 -6.76 -1.61 -6.73
CA THR A 23 -6.92 -0.32 -7.40
C THR A 23 -7.09 0.76 -6.34
N ASN A 24 -6.28 1.81 -6.39
CA ASN A 24 -6.39 2.93 -5.47
C ASN A 24 -7.47 3.93 -5.95
N THR A 25 -7.67 5.00 -5.19
CA THR A 25 -8.69 6.01 -5.51
C THR A 25 -8.41 6.78 -6.80
N LYS A 26 -7.16 6.77 -7.26
CA LYS A 26 -6.76 7.38 -8.53
C LYS A 26 -6.91 6.45 -9.72
N GLY A 27 -7.37 5.21 -9.50
CA GLY A 27 -7.48 4.21 -10.55
C GLY A 27 -6.18 3.49 -10.88
N GLU A 28 -5.12 3.70 -10.11
CA GLU A 28 -3.83 3.05 -10.31
C GLU A 28 -3.82 1.67 -9.66
N LEU A 29 -3.12 0.72 -10.29
CA LEU A 29 -2.93 -0.62 -9.75
C LEU A 29 -1.72 -0.63 -8.82
N VAL A 30 -1.91 -1.06 -7.59
CA VAL A 30 -0.86 -1.08 -6.57
C VAL A 30 -0.60 -2.53 -6.14
N VAL A 31 0.65 -2.97 -6.21
CA VAL A 31 1.05 -4.34 -5.87
C VAL A 31 0.95 -4.56 -4.36
N ILE A 32 0.26 -5.63 -3.96
CA ILE A 32 0.11 -6.04 -2.56
C ILE A 32 0.72 -7.41 -2.27
N SER A 33 1.42 -7.99 -3.22
CA SER A 33 2.14 -9.24 -3.05
C SER A 33 3.65 -8.99 -2.97
N ARG A 34 4.37 -9.91 -2.31
CA ARG A 34 5.83 -9.81 -2.18
C ARG A 34 6.58 -10.56 -3.28
N SER A 35 5.88 -11.41 -4.03
CA SER A 35 6.45 -12.26 -5.06
C SER A 35 5.81 -12.04 -6.43
N GLY A 36 5.21 -10.87 -6.66
CA GLY A 36 4.59 -10.54 -7.93
C GLY A 36 5.62 -10.32 -9.04
N GLU A 37 5.31 -10.82 -10.22
CA GLU A 37 6.16 -10.65 -11.39
C GLU A 37 5.31 -10.24 -12.60
N ILE A 38 5.87 -9.35 -13.43
CA ILE A 38 5.31 -8.98 -14.72
C ILE A 38 6.02 -9.81 -15.78
N VAL A 39 5.25 -10.44 -16.65
CA VAL A 39 5.76 -11.28 -17.73
C VAL A 39 5.38 -10.64 -19.05
N ILE A 40 6.33 -10.53 -19.99
CA ILE A 40 6.07 -10.08 -21.34
C ILE A 40 6.18 -11.30 -22.25
N SER A 41 5.11 -11.58 -23.01
CA SER A 41 5.04 -12.69 -23.94
C SER A 41 4.75 -12.21 -25.34
N GLU A 42 5.38 -12.83 -26.31
CA GLU A 42 5.14 -12.57 -27.74
C GLU A 42 4.97 -13.90 -28.47
N ASN A 43 3.87 -14.03 -29.22
CA ASN A 43 3.54 -15.27 -29.95
C ASN A 43 3.53 -16.52 -29.05
N GLY A 44 3.01 -16.38 -27.83
CA GLY A 44 2.92 -17.48 -26.86
C GLY A 44 4.22 -17.82 -26.16
N ARG A 45 5.28 -17.04 -26.37
CA ARG A 45 6.57 -17.26 -25.73
C ARG A 45 6.89 -16.15 -24.76
N GLU A 46 7.34 -16.52 -23.55
CA GLU A 46 7.83 -15.56 -22.57
C GLU A 46 9.14 -14.93 -23.07
N ARG A 47 9.16 -13.59 -23.11
CA ARG A 47 10.33 -12.81 -23.53
C ARG A 47 11.08 -12.23 -22.34
N GLU A 48 10.34 -11.72 -21.35
CA GLU A 48 10.89 -11.06 -20.17
C GLU A 48 10.05 -11.40 -18.96
N ARG A 49 10.72 -11.40 -17.80
CA ARG A 49 10.08 -11.58 -16.50
C ARG A 49 10.75 -10.63 -15.52
N HIS A 50 9.95 -9.79 -14.87
CA HIS A 50 10.42 -8.78 -13.95
C HIS A 50 9.72 -8.87 -12.61
N LYS A 51 10.49 -8.94 -11.53
CA LYS A 51 9.94 -8.87 -10.18
C LYS A 51 9.56 -7.43 -9.87
N VAL A 52 8.42 -7.26 -9.20
CA VAL A 52 7.98 -5.95 -8.71
C VAL A 52 7.75 -6.04 -7.21
N PRO A 53 8.19 -5.02 -6.45
CA PRO A 53 8.07 -5.05 -5.00
C PRO A 53 6.66 -4.72 -4.54
N TYR A 54 6.37 -5.07 -3.30
CA TYR A 54 5.17 -4.61 -2.60
C TYR A 54 5.11 -3.07 -2.62
N GLY A 55 3.96 -2.53 -2.97
CA GLY A 55 3.75 -1.10 -3.05
C GLY A 55 4.06 -0.48 -4.42
N ALA A 56 4.58 -1.26 -5.37
CA ALA A 56 4.83 -0.77 -6.72
C ALA A 56 3.51 -0.38 -7.41
N ILE A 57 3.58 0.69 -8.22
CA ILE A 57 2.45 1.11 -9.04
C ILE A 57 2.63 0.52 -10.43
N LEU A 58 1.66 -0.29 -10.85
CA LEU A 58 1.64 -0.90 -12.17
C LEU A 58 1.05 0.09 -13.18
N THR A 59 1.77 0.33 -14.27
CA THR A 59 1.32 1.22 -15.34
C THR A 59 0.73 0.47 -16.53
N VAL A 60 0.64 -0.86 -16.41
CA VAL A 60 0.10 -1.76 -17.43
C VAL A 60 -0.93 -2.70 -16.82
N LYS A 61 -1.80 -3.23 -17.66
CA LYS A 61 -2.85 -4.18 -17.25
C LYS A 61 -2.57 -5.55 -17.84
N PRO A 62 -3.15 -6.64 -17.27
CA PRO A 62 -3.07 -7.96 -17.89
C PRO A 62 -3.61 -7.92 -19.32
N ASP A 63 -2.96 -8.67 -20.21
CA ASP A 63 -3.32 -8.79 -21.63
C ASP A 63 -3.13 -7.51 -22.45
N GLU A 64 -2.56 -6.46 -21.87
CA GLU A 64 -2.26 -5.24 -22.61
C GLU A 64 -1.10 -5.48 -23.59
N ALA A 65 -1.25 -5.02 -24.81
CA ALA A 65 -0.17 -5.05 -25.81
C ALA A 65 0.75 -3.84 -25.59
N ILE A 66 2.05 -4.09 -25.45
CA ILE A 66 3.04 -3.04 -25.21
C ILE A 66 4.19 -3.12 -26.20
N LYS A 67 4.93 -2.03 -26.32
CA LYS A 67 6.14 -1.94 -27.12
C LYS A 67 7.36 -1.76 -26.23
N ALA A 68 8.53 -2.14 -26.71
CA ALA A 68 9.79 -1.88 -26.03
C ALA A 68 9.91 -0.40 -25.66
N GLY A 69 10.41 -0.11 -24.46
CA GLY A 69 10.51 1.24 -23.91
C GLY A 69 9.35 1.62 -22.99
N LYS A 70 8.29 0.82 -22.92
CA LYS A 70 7.16 1.09 -22.02
C LYS A 70 7.58 0.86 -20.58
N ILE A 71 7.29 1.83 -19.70
CA ILE A 71 7.46 1.64 -18.26
C ILE A 71 6.32 0.75 -17.75
N LEU A 72 6.66 -0.32 -17.08
CA LEU A 72 5.70 -1.33 -16.61
C LEU A 72 5.27 -1.11 -15.17
N ALA A 73 6.19 -0.66 -14.33
CA ALA A 73 5.94 -0.40 -12.92
C ALA A 73 6.95 0.62 -12.41
N ASN A 74 6.56 1.33 -11.36
CA ASN A 74 7.47 2.23 -10.64
C ASN A 74 7.18 2.19 -9.14
N TRP A 75 8.17 2.53 -8.34
CA TRP A 75 8.05 2.54 -6.88
C TRP A 75 9.11 3.46 -6.28
N ASP A 76 8.93 3.81 -5.02
CA ASP A 76 9.92 4.56 -4.25
C ASP A 76 10.73 3.59 -3.40
N PRO A 77 12.03 3.39 -3.66
CA PRO A 77 12.85 2.45 -2.91
C PRO A 77 13.08 2.84 -1.45
N LEU A 78 12.81 4.09 -1.08
CA LEU A 78 12.98 4.57 0.29
C LEU A 78 11.72 4.42 1.13
N THR A 79 10.58 4.13 0.52
CA THR A 79 9.29 4.03 1.19
C THR A 79 8.92 2.57 1.38
N ARG A 80 8.36 2.26 2.56
CA ARG A 80 7.78 0.94 2.86
C ARG A 80 6.30 1.14 3.15
N PRO A 81 5.45 1.19 2.12
CA PRO A 81 4.04 1.48 2.33
C PRO A 81 3.31 0.31 2.99
N ILE A 82 2.30 0.64 3.79
CA ILE A 82 1.32 -0.31 4.28
C ILE A 82 0.04 -0.04 3.49
N ILE A 83 -0.44 -1.03 2.75
CA ILE A 83 -1.56 -0.88 1.84
C ILE A 83 -2.70 -1.76 2.33
N THR A 84 -3.90 -1.17 2.43
CA THR A 84 -5.07 -1.95 2.81
C THR A 84 -5.51 -2.88 1.67
N GLU A 85 -5.79 -4.12 2.00
CA GLU A 85 -6.37 -5.09 1.06
C GLU A 85 -7.90 -5.04 1.04
N TYR A 86 -8.52 -4.29 1.95
CA TYR A 86 -9.96 -4.24 2.14
C TYR A 86 -10.46 -2.81 2.02
N ALA A 87 -11.67 -2.67 1.50
CA ALA A 87 -12.33 -1.38 1.41
C ALA A 87 -13.08 -1.07 2.71
N GLY A 88 -13.20 0.20 3.03
CA GLY A 88 -13.95 0.63 4.20
C GLY A 88 -13.63 2.07 4.57
N GLN A 89 -14.20 2.51 5.69
CA GLN A 89 -13.94 3.82 6.25
C GLN A 89 -12.89 3.68 7.37
N VAL A 90 -11.89 4.52 7.34
CA VAL A 90 -10.79 4.48 8.31
C VAL A 90 -11.28 4.93 9.69
N LYS A 91 -10.98 4.15 10.72
CA LYS A 91 -11.21 4.50 12.11
C LYS A 91 -9.90 4.40 12.88
N PHE A 92 -9.45 5.51 13.44
CA PHE A 92 -8.24 5.54 14.26
C PHE A 92 -8.53 4.98 15.65
N GLU A 93 -7.62 4.16 16.15
CA GLU A 93 -7.62 3.71 17.54
C GLU A 93 -6.27 4.02 18.17
N ASN A 94 -6.31 4.57 19.38
CA ASN A 94 -5.11 4.92 20.14
C ASN A 94 -4.19 5.90 19.38
N VAL A 95 -4.74 6.69 18.47
CA VAL A 95 -4.01 7.74 17.76
C VAL A 95 -4.21 9.04 18.55
N GLU A 96 -3.23 9.38 19.37
CA GLU A 96 -3.26 10.57 20.22
C GLU A 96 -2.03 11.43 19.95
N GLU A 97 -2.26 12.65 19.53
CA GLU A 97 -1.20 13.60 19.24
C GLU A 97 -0.41 13.92 20.51
N GLY A 98 0.93 13.83 20.40
CA GLY A 98 1.83 14.02 21.52
C GLY A 98 2.07 12.77 22.38
N LEU A 99 1.28 11.70 22.21
CA LEU A 99 1.42 10.45 22.95
C LEU A 99 1.85 9.29 22.02
N THR A 100 1.09 9.03 20.97
CA THR A 100 1.36 7.94 20.02
C THR A 100 1.79 8.44 18.66
N VAL A 101 1.42 9.67 18.30
CA VAL A 101 1.77 10.29 17.03
C VAL A 101 2.18 11.74 17.23
N ALA A 102 2.99 12.24 16.32
CA ALA A 102 3.33 13.66 16.26
C ALA A 102 2.89 14.22 14.89
N LYS A 103 2.36 15.43 14.90
CA LYS A 103 1.94 16.09 13.66
C LYS A 103 3.12 16.81 13.03
N GLN A 104 3.41 16.48 11.77
CA GLN A 104 4.39 17.18 10.97
C GLN A 104 3.69 17.96 9.86
N VAL A 105 4.08 19.21 9.66
CA VAL A 105 3.55 20.05 8.59
C VAL A 105 4.63 20.19 7.51
N ASP A 106 4.25 19.89 6.28
CA ASP A 106 5.13 20.13 5.13
C ASP A 106 5.10 21.61 4.78
N ASP A 107 6.24 22.29 4.87
CA ASP A 107 6.35 23.72 4.61
C ASP A 107 6.08 24.08 3.14
N VAL A 108 6.24 23.13 2.23
CA VAL A 108 6.04 23.35 0.79
C VAL A 108 4.56 23.19 0.39
N THR A 109 3.90 22.14 0.89
CA THR A 109 2.51 21.81 0.50
C THR A 109 1.48 22.31 1.51
N GLY A 110 1.90 22.64 2.73
CA GLY A 110 1.00 22.98 3.83
C GLY A 110 0.21 21.80 4.39
N LEU A 111 0.44 20.60 3.89
CA LEU A 111 -0.24 19.39 4.34
C LEU A 111 0.37 18.88 5.64
N SER A 112 -0.47 18.41 6.53
CA SER A 112 -0.02 17.79 7.78
C SER A 112 -0.03 16.28 7.66
N THR A 113 1.00 15.64 8.23
CA THR A 113 1.15 14.20 8.29
C THR A 113 1.36 13.77 9.73
N LEU A 114 0.77 12.65 10.11
CA LEU A 114 0.98 12.06 11.44
C LEU A 114 2.15 11.07 11.35
N VAL A 115 3.09 11.19 12.28
CA VAL A 115 4.23 10.28 12.42
C VAL A 115 4.07 9.50 13.71
N VAL A 116 4.20 8.18 13.65
CA VAL A 116 4.13 7.34 14.84
C VAL A 116 5.39 7.55 15.67
N ILE A 117 5.21 7.92 16.93
CA ILE A 117 6.31 8.16 17.87
C ILE A 117 6.35 7.08 18.94
N ASP A 118 7.50 6.93 19.61
CA ASP A 118 7.64 6.02 20.72
C ASP A 118 6.81 6.56 21.91
N PRO A 119 5.82 5.82 22.42
CA PRO A 119 5.02 6.29 23.52
C PRO A 119 5.87 6.39 24.78
N LYS A 120 5.90 7.58 25.37
CA LYS A 120 6.61 7.79 26.63
C LYS A 120 5.87 7.05 27.74
N ARG A 121 6.58 6.17 28.44
CA ARG A 121 6.01 5.49 29.61
C ARG A 121 5.75 6.51 30.70
N ARG A 122 4.48 6.66 31.05
CA ARG A 122 4.09 7.40 32.27
C ARG A 122 3.62 6.39 33.32
N GLY A 123 4.48 6.08 34.28
CA GLY A 123 4.16 5.15 35.36
C GLY A 123 3.89 3.73 34.86
N SER A 124 2.89 3.06 35.45
CA SER A 124 2.50 1.70 35.13
C SER A 124 1.56 1.58 33.92
N ALA A 125 1.39 2.63 33.14
CA ALA A 125 0.49 2.62 32.01
C ALA A 125 0.99 1.64 30.93
N LYS A 126 0.06 0.85 30.39
CA LYS A 126 0.36 -0.05 29.27
C LYS A 126 0.81 0.76 28.06
N VAL A 127 1.80 0.23 27.34
CA VAL A 127 2.22 0.82 26.08
C VAL A 127 1.07 0.66 25.07
N VAL A 128 0.49 1.80 24.70
CA VAL A 128 -0.60 1.85 23.72
C VAL A 128 0.01 2.15 22.35
N ARG A 129 -0.31 1.34 21.36
CA ARG A 129 0.16 1.55 20.00
C ARG A 129 -0.99 2.04 19.11
N PRO A 130 -0.72 3.00 18.19
CA PRO A 130 -1.76 3.45 17.27
C PRO A 130 -2.09 2.35 16.28
N GLN A 131 -3.37 2.25 15.93
CA GLN A 131 -3.88 1.29 14.97
C GLN A 131 -4.97 1.95 14.11
N VAL A 132 -5.20 1.37 12.95
CA VAL A 132 -6.32 1.73 12.08
C VAL A 132 -7.21 0.52 11.92
N LYS A 133 -8.51 0.71 12.09
CA LYS A 133 -9.55 -0.26 11.75
C LYS A 133 -10.36 0.25 10.57
N LEU A 134 -11.06 -0.64 9.89
CA LEU A 134 -11.96 -0.30 8.80
C LEU A 134 -13.39 -0.55 9.23
N ILE A 135 -14.27 0.39 8.86
CA ILE A 135 -15.71 0.34 9.18
C ILE A 135 -16.47 0.21 7.86
N ASP A 136 -17.46 -0.66 7.81
CA ASP A 136 -18.29 -0.85 6.64
C ASP A 136 -19.44 0.18 6.59
N ALA A 137 -20.27 0.11 5.53
CA ALA A 137 -21.39 1.04 5.35
C ALA A 137 -22.47 0.92 6.44
N ASN A 138 -22.47 -0.17 7.19
CA ASN A 138 -23.42 -0.40 8.30
C ASN A 138 -22.87 0.07 9.65
N GLY A 139 -21.69 0.68 9.67
CA GLY A 139 -21.03 1.12 10.89
C GLY A 139 -20.37 0.01 11.68
N GLN A 140 -20.20 -1.17 11.11
CA GLN A 140 -19.56 -2.32 11.74
C GLN A 140 -18.11 -2.47 11.28
N GLU A 141 -17.26 -3.03 12.13
CA GLU A 141 -15.87 -3.31 11.78
C GLU A 141 -15.80 -4.32 10.64
N VAL A 142 -15.00 -4.01 9.61
CA VAL A 142 -14.73 -4.95 8.53
C VAL A 142 -13.94 -6.12 9.08
N LYS A 143 -14.40 -7.33 8.81
CA LYS A 143 -13.74 -8.56 9.28
C LYS A 143 -12.97 -9.23 8.14
N ILE A 144 -11.89 -9.92 8.51
CA ILE A 144 -11.14 -10.73 7.56
C ILE A 144 -12.03 -11.88 7.11
N PRO A 145 -12.23 -12.08 5.78
CA PRO A 145 -13.11 -13.13 5.28
C PRO A 145 -12.79 -14.51 5.86
N GLY A 146 -13.81 -15.21 6.34
CA GLY A 146 -13.66 -16.51 6.94
C GLY A 146 -13.25 -16.51 8.41
N THR A 147 -13.14 -15.35 9.06
CA THR A 147 -12.78 -15.21 10.47
C THR A 147 -13.68 -14.20 11.18
N ASP A 148 -13.66 -14.22 12.52
CA ASP A 148 -14.32 -13.22 13.35
C ASP A 148 -13.39 -12.07 13.72
N HIS A 149 -12.19 -12.04 13.17
CA HIS A 149 -11.21 -11.00 13.45
C HIS A 149 -11.42 -9.75 12.60
N SER A 150 -11.44 -8.59 13.23
CA SER A 150 -11.54 -7.31 12.53
C SER A 150 -10.23 -6.99 11.81
N VAL A 151 -10.35 -6.33 10.66
CA VAL A 151 -9.19 -5.81 9.93
C VAL A 151 -8.55 -4.72 10.78
N THR A 152 -7.34 -4.95 11.25
CA THR A 152 -6.59 -4.00 12.09
C THR A 152 -5.20 -3.84 11.50
N ILE A 153 -4.79 -2.58 11.32
CA ILE A 153 -3.47 -2.25 10.81
C ILE A 153 -2.70 -1.53 11.91
N GLY A 154 -1.64 -2.17 12.40
CA GLY A 154 -0.73 -1.60 13.38
C GLY A 154 0.43 -0.89 12.71
N PHE A 155 1.03 0.07 13.40
CA PHE A 155 2.15 0.86 12.90
C PHE A 155 3.36 0.71 13.79
N GLN A 156 4.54 0.78 13.18
CA GLN A 156 5.81 0.85 13.90
C GLN A 156 6.20 2.31 14.13
N VAL A 157 7.05 2.54 15.12
CA VAL A 157 7.60 3.88 15.36
C VAL A 157 8.32 4.38 14.12
N GLY A 158 8.05 5.63 13.76
CA GLY A 158 8.58 6.25 12.55
C GLY A 158 7.69 6.12 11.31
N ALA A 159 6.60 5.34 11.38
CA ALA A 159 5.66 5.22 10.27
C ALA A 159 4.91 6.53 10.02
N LEU A 160 4.65 6.82 8.75
CA LEU A 160 3.85 7.99 8.36
C LEU A 160 2.42 7.54 8.09
N ILE A 161 1.45 8.19 8.74
CA ILE A 161 0.03 7.92 8.54
C ILE A 161 -0.48 8.87 7.46
N GLN A 162 -0.82 8.32 6.30
CA GLN A 162 -1.26 9.10 5.12
C GLN A 162 -2.78 9.15 4.98
N VAL A 163 -3.51 8.50 5.85
CA VAL A 163 -4.97 8.51 5.85
C VAL A 163 -5.50 9.33 7.01
N ARG A 164 -6.75 9.77 6.90
CA ARG A 164 -7.44 10.52 7.94
C ARG A 164 -8.52 9.65 8.56
N ASP A 165 -8.87 9.95 9.81
CA ASP A 165 -10.01 9.33 10.47
C ASP A 165 -11.28 9.65 9.70
N GLY A 166 -12.04 8.61 9.35
CA GLY A 166 -13.25 8.74 8.55
C GLY A 166 -13.05 8.71 7.04
N GLN A 167 -11.82 8.62 6.54
CA GLN A 167 -11.54 8.56 5.12
C GLN A 167 -11.95 7.21 4.54
N GLU A 168 -12.55 7.20 3.35
CA GLU A 168 -12.81 5.98 2.60
C GLU A 168 -11.55 5.49 1.89
N VAL A 169 -11.32 4.18 1.95
CA VAL A 169 -10.16 3.52 1.31
C VAL A 169 -10.59 2.27 0.57
#